data_fc9a04ba62ea1ffddc5395883fb29dda
#
_entry.id   fc9a04ba62ea1ffddc5395883fb29dda
#
_cell.length_a   1.000
_cell.length_b   1.000
_cell.length_c   1.000
_cell.angle_alpha   90.00
_cell.angle_beta   90.00
_cell.angle_gamma   90.00
#
_symmetry.space_group_name_H-M   'P 1'
#
loop_
_entity.id
_entity.type
_entity.pdbx_description
1 polymer ?
#
loop_
_entity_poly.entity_id
_entity_poly.type
_entity_poly.pdbx_seq_one_letter_code
_entity_poly.pdbx_strand_id
1 'polypeptide(L)'
;MALTKLENLIIPEVIADFIDEKLIDAIKLSPLATIKNDLVGKAGDKVSLPKWTFIGPSGIVNEAEEIPVAALSQTKEEVKIFKLGKGVSFTDEAILSGLGGNELASEAVDQIVKAIATTVEDTLIANMSTAVTNQVTYDASKDAAENIAAALEKFGEDMDGQKVLLVPPSMYTKLVGAKGWIPNTEIGANMLIKGTVGQIMGCDIVVSNRLAAAKTAYVKTVDQAVDAEKTYYTMNAGVAQAVSDPEGNPEAKGYFEAVTSAANDCFIVKPGALAIYSKRDTMVEFDRDPSRQIEYVFGSKLFAPYVYDNSKIVKIKM
;
A
#
# COMPACT_ATOMS: atom_id res chain seq x y z
N MET A 1 37.07 -8.70 35.49
CA MET A 1 35.72 -8.84 34.94
C MET A 1 35.50 -7.66 34.00
N ALA A 2 35.38 -7.90 32.74
CA ALA A 2 34.99 -6.86 31.78
C ALA A 2 33.49 -6.59 31.94
N LEU A 3 33.15 -5.39 32.39
CA LEU A 3 31.76 -4.94 32.48
C LEU A 3 31.30 -4.54 31.08
N THR A 4 30.25 -5.15 30.60
CA THR A 4 29.56 -4.73 29.35
C THR A 4 28.89 -3.37 29.62
N LYS A 5 29.40 -2.33 28.99
CA LYS A 5 28.84 -0.98 29.09
C LYS A 5 27.71 -0.78 28.12
N LEU A 6 26.83 0.19 28.35
CA LEU A 6 25.70 0.57 27.50
C LEU A 6 26.11 0.84 26.04
N GLU A 7 27.35 1.30 25.82
CA GLU A 7 27.94 1.53 24.49
C GLU A 7 28.16 0.26 23.66
N ASN A 8 28.04 -0.92 24.26
CA ASN A 8 28.18 -2.23 23.62
C ASN A 8 26.80 -2.87 23.31
N LEU A 9 25.69 -2.19 23.62
CA LEU A 9 24.34 -2.66 23.38
C LEU A 9 23.73 -1.87 22.22
N ILE A 10 23.14 -2.58 21.26
CA ILE A 10 22.34 -1.97 20.20
C ILE A 10 21.06 -1.41 20.82
N ILE A 11 20.88 -0.10 20.75
CA ILE A 11 19.70 0.56 21.33
C ILE A 11 18.50 0.30 20.41
N PRO A 12 17.38 -0.27 20.90
CA PRO A 12 16.22 -0.61 20.08
C PRO A 12 15.61 0.59 19.30
N GLU A 13 15.68 1.79 19.88
CA GLU A 13 15.19 3.01 19.22
C GLU A 13 15.99 3.36 17.96
N VAL A 14 17.33 3.19 17.98
CA VAL A 14 18.19 3.43 16.80
C VAL A 14 17.89 2.44 15.69
N ILE A 15 17.56 1.19 16.04
CA ILE A 15 17.17 0.16 15.05
C ILE A 15 15.81 0.47 14.47
N ALA A 16 14.86 0.95 15.27
CA ALA A 16 13.53 1.33 14.78
C ALA A 16 13.62 2.45 13.73
N ASP A 17 14.40 3.50 14.00
CA ASP A 17 14.64 4.59 13.03
C ASP A 17 15.28 4.09 11.75
N PHE A 18 16.27 3.19 11.84
CA PHE A 18 16.93 2.57 10.70
C PHE A 18 15.98 1.70 9.86
N ILE A 19 15.06 0.98 10.52
CA ILE A 19 14.03 0.19 9.84
C ILE A 19 13.07 1.10 9.08
N ASP A 20 12.62 2.19 9.67
CA ASP A 20 11.69 3.11 9.02
C ASP A 20 12.32 3.79 7.81
N GLU A 21 13.59 4.21 7.87
CA GLU A 21 14.33 4.74 6.74
C GLU A 21 14.44 3.71 5.60
N LYS A 22 14.86 2.48 5.88
CA LYS A 22 14.94 1.41 4.88
C LYS A 22 13.57 0.98 4.35
N LEU A 23 12.53 1.04 5.18
CA LEU A 23 11.18 0.73 4.76
C LEU A 23 10.70 1.70 3.67
N ILE A 24 10.97 2.99 3.83
CA ILE A 24 10.63 4.02 2.85
C ILE A 24 11.37 3.78 1.53
N ASP A 25 12.65 3.46 1.58
CA ASP A 25 13.45 3.19 0.37
C ASP A 25 13.03 1.90 -0.37
N ALA A 26 12.53 0.91 0.36
CA ALA A 26 12.11 -0.38 -0.21
C ALA A 26 10.72 -0.31 -0.88
N ILE A 27 9.87 0.64 -0.49
CA ILE A 27 8.52 0.82 -1.04
C ILE A 27 8.58 1.76 -2.25
N LYS A 28 8.45 1.23 -3.48
CA LYS A 28 8.44 2.02 -4.72
C LYS A 28 7.19 2.88 -4.89
N LEU A 29 6.09 2.50 -4.25
CA LEU A 29 4.82 3.24 -4.28
C LEU A 29 4.75 4.35 -3.23
N SER A 30 5.67 4.38 -2.28
CA SER A 30 5.69 5.38 -1.19
C SER A 30 5.66 6.84 -1.68
N PRO A 31 6.38 7.24 -2.74
CA PRO A 31 6.32 8.61 -3.23
C PRO A 31 4.95 9.03 -3.77
N LEU A 32 4.10 8.05 -4.13
CA LEU A 32 2.75 8.30 -4.63
C LEU A 32 1.71 8.31 -3.52
N ALA A 33 2.02 7.71 -2.39
CA ALA A 33 1.13 7.63 -1.23
C ALA A 33 1.43 8.75 -0.22
N THR A 34 0.39 9.42 0.23
CA THR A 34 0.50 10.39 1.32
C THR A 34 0.46 9.66 2.66
N ILE A 35 1.52 9.78 3.45
CA ILE A 35 1.54 9.22 4.82
C ILE A 35 0.78 10.16 5.74
N LYS A 36 -0.24 9.65 6.43
CA LYS A 36 -1.06 10.38 7.40
C LYS A 36 -0.91 9.77 8.79
N ASN A 37 -0.42 10.59 9.71
CA ASN A 37 -0.16 10.20 11.10
C ASN A 37 -1.25 10.70 12.07
N ASP A 38 -2.47 10.88 11.58
CA ASP A 38 -3.59 11.49 12.33
C ASP A 38 -3.98 10.68 13.58
N LEU A 39 -3.66 9.41 13.63
CA LEU A 39 -3.97 8.49 14.73
C LEU A 39 -2.81 8.25 15.70
N VAL A 40 -1.64 8.79 15.43
CA VAL A 40 -0.49 8.64 16.35
C VAL A 40 -0.83 9.28 17.70
N GLY A 41 -0.71 8.51 18.77
CA GLY A 41 -1.03 8.97 20.13
C GLY A 41 -2.52 9.11 20.48
N LYS A 42 -3.45 8.81 19.55
CA LYS A 42 -4.89 8.88 19.79
C LYS A 42 -5.49 7.51 20.06
N ALA A 43 -6.53 7.46 20.90
CA ALA A 43 -7.33 6.26 21.11
C ALA A 43 -8.19 5.96 19.86
N GLY A 44 -8.45 4.66 19.61
CA GLY A 44 -9.23 4.19 18.44
C GLY A 44 -8.38 3.44 17.44
N ASP A 45 -9.02 2.58 16.67
CA ASP A 45 -8.39 1.72 15.64
C ASP A 45 -8.93 1.98 14.23
N LYS A 46 -9.78 3.01 14.07
CA LYS A 46 -10.40 3.37 12.80
C LYS A 46 -10.35 4.87 12.53
N VAL A 47 -10.22 5.21 11.25
CA VAL A 47 -10.32 6.57 10.72
C VAL A 47 -11.63 6.67 9.98
N SER A 48 -12.39 7.71 10.27
CA SER A 48 -13.63 8.04 9.55
C SER A 48 -13.35 9.19 8.61
N LEU A 49 -13.63 8.97 7.33
CA LEU A 49 -13.43 9.92 6.26
C LEU A 49 -14.77 10.42 5.74
N PRO A 50 -15.17 11.66 6.09
CA PRO A 50 -16.40 12.21 5.56
C PRO A 50 -16.21 12.63 4.10
N LYS A 51 -17.10 12.20 3.22
CA LYS A 51 -17.19 12.62 1.82
C LYS A 51 -18.52 13.33 1.59
N TRP A 52 -18.47 14.54 1.04
CA TRP A 52 -19.65 15.31 0.68
C TRP A 52 -20.11 14.93 -0.71
N THR A 53 -21.42 14.72 -0.84
CA THR A 53 -22.04 14.49 -2.16
C THR A 53 -22.32 15.85 -2.80
N PHE A 54 -21.98 15.98 -4.08
CA PHE A 54 -22.30 17.18 -4.85
C PHE A 54 -23.82 17.32 -5.00
N ILE A 55 -24.33 18.52 -4.70
CA ILE A 55 -25.78 18.81 -4.72
C ILE A 55 -26.38 18.99 -6.12
N GLY A 56 -25.55 18.93 -7.15
CA GLY A 56 -25.97 19.15 -8.54
C GLY A 56 -25.72 20.57 -9.05
N PRO A 57 -25.87 20.81 -10.35
CA PRO A 57 -25.73 22.15 -10.92
C PRO A 57 -26.89 23.07 -10.48
N SER A 58 -26.61 24.37 -10.42
CA SER A 58 -27.64 25.38 -10.16
C SER A 58 -28.56 25.57 -11.38
N GLY A 59 -29.86 25.74 -11.13
CA GLY A 59 -30.83 26.14 -12.15
C GLY A 59 -30.93 27.65 -12.33
N ILE A 60 -31.49 28.08 -13.48
CA ILE A 60 -31.88 29.48 -13.70
C ILE A 60 -33.16 29.74 -12.90
N VAL A 61 -33.18 30.81 -12.12
CA VAL A 61 -34.35 31.23 -11.32
C VAL A 61 -34.82 32.59 -11.86
N ASN A 62 -36.12 32.73 -12.09
CA ASN A 62 -36.69 33.97 -12.54
C ASN A 62 -36.84 34.98 -11.41
N GLU A 63 -37.11 36.23 -11.73
CA GLU A 63 -37.35 37.28 -10.76
C GLU A 63 -38.62 36.93 -9.91
N ALA A 64 -38.47 37.07 -8.58
CA ALA A 64 -39.47 36.70 -7.58
C ALA A 64 -39.84 35.19 -7.49
N GLU A 65 -39.07 34.29 -8.08
CA GLU A 65 -39.21 32.85 -7.94
C GLU A 65 -38.35 32.32 -6.75
N GLU A 66 -38.86 31.33 -6.06
CA GLU A 66 -38.16 30.74 -4.91
C GLU A 66 -36.93 29.92 -5.39
N ILE A 67 -35.76 30.22 -4.79
CA ILE A 67 -34.52 29.45 -5.09
C ILE A 67 -34.68 28.03 -4.55
N PRO A 68 -34.49 26.98 -5.38
CA PRO A 68 -34.59 25.60 -4.93
C PRO A 68 -33.51 25.28 -3.90
N VAL A 69 -33.94 24.74 -2.76
CA VAL A 69 -33.06 24.34 -1.66
C VAL A 69 -32.78 22.86 -1.74
N ALA A 70 -31.50 22.48 -1.85
CA ALA A 70 -31.06 21.09 -1.80
C ALA A 70 -30.44 20.76 -0.44
N ALA A 71 -30.71 19.56 0.06
CA ALA A 71 -30.09 19.08 1.29
C ALA A 71 -28.66 18.59 1.03
N LEU A 72 -27.71 19.01 1.87
CA LEU A 72 -26.36 18.47 1.88
C LEU A 72 -26.37 17.06 2.46
N SER A 73 -25.84 16.10 1.70
CA SER A 73 -25.64 14.74 2.17
C SER A 73 -24.15 14.41 2.32
N GLN A 74 -23.83 13.66 3.34
CA GLN A 74 -22.46 13.24 3.64
C GLN A 74 -22.42 11.71 3.74
N THR A 75 -21.49 11.11 3.03
CA THR A 75 -21.17 9.69 3.18
C THR A 75 -19.93 9.55 4.06
N LYS A 76 -19.89 8.51 4.86
CA LYS A 76 -18.80 8.21 5.76
C LYS A 76 -18.12 6.93 5.32
N GLU A 77 -16.85 7.03 4.95
CA GLU A 77 -15.99 5.88 4.74
C GLU A 77 -15.14 5.64 5.98
N GLU A 78 -14.99 4.40 6.38
CA GLU A 78 -14.18 4.02 7.54
C GLU A 78 -13.02 3.14 7.11
N VAL A 79 -11.83 3.43 7.63
CA VAL A 79 -10.61 2.66 7.40
C VAL A 79 -10.13 2.14 8.75
N LYS A 80 -9.93 0.83 8.85
CA LYS A 80 -9.51 0.19 10.09
C LYS A 80 -8.03 -0.19 10.03
N ILE A 81 -7.30 0.17 11.08
CA ILE A 81 -5.87 -0.11 11.22
C ILE A 81 -5.66 -1.53 11.68
N PHE A 82 -4.68 -2.19 11.12
CA PHE A 82 -4.24 -3.53 11.53
C PHE A 82 -2.73 -3.58 11.77
N LYS A 83 -2.31 -4.61 12.52
CA LYS A 83 -0.90 -4.83 12.88
C LYS A 83 -0.27 -5.78 11.89
N LEU A 84 0.86 -5.39 11.31
CA LEU A 84 1.82 -6.29 10.70
C LEU A 84 2.92 -6.61 11.70
N GLY A 85 3.41 -7.83 11.65
CA GLY A 85 4.55 -8.24 12.46
C GLY A 85 5.29 -9.41 11.82
N LYS A 86 6.60 -9.40 11.99
CA LYS A 86 7.49 -10.50 11.61
C LYS A 86 8.56 -10.64 12.66
N GLY A 87 8.90 -11.88 13.01
CA GLY A 87 9.99 -12.18 13.94
C GLY A 87 10.99 -13.14 13.34
N VAL A 88 12.21 -13.07 13.82
CA VAL A 88 13.32 -14.00 13.55
C VAL A 88 13.87 -14.46 14.88
N SER A 89 14.23 -15.74 14.97
CA SER A 89 14.86 -16.32 16.17
C SER A 89 16.16 -17.03 15.79
N PHE A 90 17.14 -16.97 16.66
CA PHE A 90 18.41 -17.67 16.51
C PHE A 90 18.90 -18.21 17.86
N THR A 91 19.58 -19.35 17.83
CA THR A 91 20.13 -19.98 19.02
C THR A 91 21.51 -19.43 19.33
N ASP A 92 21.94 -19.52 20.60
CA ASP A 92 23.28 -19.12 21.02
C ASP A 92 24.36 -19.91 20.25
N GLU A 93 24.11 -21.19 19.94
CA GLU A 93 25.05 -21.99 19.14
C GLU A 93 25.19 -21.46 17.71
N ALA A 94 24.09 -20.96 17.09
CA ALA A 94 24.15 -20.36 15.77
C ALA A 94 24.96 -19.07 15.76
N ILE A 95 24.86 -18.27 16.82
CA ILE A 95 25.67 -17.03 17.00
C ILE A 95 27.15 -17.37 17.19
N LEU A 96 27.46 -18.40 17.99
CA LEU A 96 28.83 -18.79 18.29
C LEU A 96 29.53 -19.53 17.17
N SER A 97 28.78 -20.34 16.39
CA SER A 97 29.34 -21.16 15.29
C SER A 97 29.27 -20.45 13.94
N GLY A 98 28.45 -19.40 13.80
CA GLY A 98 28.30 -18.64 12.57
C GLY A 98 29.47 -17.68 12.31
N LEU A 99 29.87 -17.57 11.04
CA LEU A 99 30.78 -16.53 10.60
C LEU A 99 30.05 -15.17 10.69
N GLY A 100 30.33 -14.38 11.73
CA GLY A 100 29.81 -13.02 11.88
C GLY A 100 28.71 -12.85 12.93
N GLY A 101 28.91 -13.33 14.17
CA GLY A 101 27.91 -13.30 15.24
C GLY A 101 27.15 -11.98 15.47
N ASN A 102 27.79 -10.82 15.30
CA ASN A 102 27.12 -9.51 15.36
C ASN A 102 26.39 -9.13 14.07
N GLU A 103 26.69 -9.76 12.93
CA GLU A 103 26.03 -9.48 11.65
C GLU A 103 24.67 -10.18 11.55
N LEU A 104 24.46 -11.27 12.31
CA LEU A 104 23.19 -12.00 12.33
C LEU A 104 22.00 -11.14 12.78
N ALA A 105 22.20 -10.32 13.80
CA ALA A 105 21.16 -9.42 14.30
C ALA A 105 20.83 -8.34 13.26
N SER A 106 21.84 -7.78 12.59
CA SER A 106 21.65 -6.78 11.53
C SER A 106 20.96 -7.38 10.32
N GLU A 107 21.34 -8.59 9.90
CA GLU A 107 20.68 -9.29 8.79
C GLU A 107 19.22 -9.66 9.14
N ALA A 108 18.95 -10.07 10.39
CA ALA A 108 17.59 -10.33 10.85
C ALA A 108 16.71 -9.08 10.74
N VAL A 109 17.23 -7.93 11.13
CA VAL A 109 16.54 -6.64 10.98
C VAL A 109 16.28 -6.34 9.50
N ASP A 110 17.27 -6.51 8.62
CA ASP A 110 17.12 -6.29 7.19
C ASP A 110 16.06 -7.20 6.54
N GLN A 111 16.00 -8.47 6.95
CA GLN A 111 14.98 -9.41 6.47
C GLN A 111 13.57 -9.04 6.98
N ILE A 112 13.45 -8.58 8.22
CA ILE A 112 12.18 -8.08 8.78
C ILE A 112 11.70 -6.86 8.00
N VAL A 113 12.58 -5.89 7.71
CA VAL A 113 12.27 -4.69 6.91
C VAL A 113 11.74 -5.09 5.53
N LYS A 114 12.46 -5.96 4.84
CA LYS A 114 12.05 -6.46 3.51
C LYS A 114 10.69 -7.15 3.57
N ALA A 115 10.43 -7.95 4.60
CA ALA A 115 9.15 -8.64 4.76
C ALA A 115 7.98 -7.67 4.99
N ILE A 116 8.15 -6.66 5.87
CA ILE A 116 7.13 -5.64 6.14
C ILE A 116 6.90 -4.79 4.88
N ALA A 117 7.95 -4.31 4.22
CA ALA A 117 7.87 -3.53 2.98
C ALA A 117 7.11 -4.28 1.88
N THR A 118 7.42 -5.57 1.72
CA THR A 118 6.74 -6.46 0.78
C THR A 118 5.24 -6.51 1.04
N THR A 119 4.84 -6.71 2.29
CA THR A 119 3.42 -6.82 2.64
C THR A 119 2.69 -5.49 2.49
N VAL A 120 3.34 -4.36 2.82
CA VAL A 120 2.75 -3.02 2.62
C VAL A 120 2.49 -2.74 1.14
N GLU A 121 3.47 -3.01 0.26
CA GLU A 121 3.28 -2.84 -1.19
C GLU A 121 2.20 -3.77 -1.75
N ASP A 122 2.22 -5.05 -1.39
CA ASP A 122 1.24 -6.02 -1.87
C ASP A 122 -0.19 -5.62 -1.42
N THR A 123 -0.33 -5.09 -0.19
CA THR A 123 -1.62 -4.61 0.32
C THR A 123 -2.08 -3.34 -0.41
N LEU A 124 -1.17 -2.42 -0.72
CA LEU A 124 -1.49 -1.23 -1.53
C LEU A 124 -1.95 -1.59 -2.94
N ILE A 125 -1.25 -2.50 -3.62
CA ILE A 125 -1.59 -2.97 -4.98
C ILE A 125 -2.96 -3.66 -4.96
N ALA A 126 -3.21 -4.52 -3.98
CA ALA A 126 -4.48 -5.22 -3.85
C ALA A 126 -5.64 -4.25 -3.61
N ASN A 127 -5.46 -3.25 -2.72
CA ASN A 127 -6.46 -2.21 -2.50
C ASN A 127 -6.71 -1.36 -3.75
N MET A 128 -5.67 -0.94 -4.47
CA MET A 128 -5.85 -0.24 -5.74
C MET A 128 -6.65 -1.08 -6.73
N SER A 129 -6.33 -2.35 -6.86
CA SER A 129 -7.00 -3.24 -7.82
C SER A 129 -8.49 -3.40 -7.53
N THR A 130 -8.90 -3.37 -6.26
CA THR A 130 -10.28 -3.58 -5.84
C THR A 130 -11.07 -2.28 -5.76
N ALA A 131 -10.47 -1.20 -5.24
CA ALA A 131 -11.17 0.06 -4.98
C ALA A 131 -11.33 0.94 -6.23
N VAL A 132 -10.47 0.74 -7.27
CA VAL A 132 -10.48 1.59 -8.46
C VAL A 132 -11.65 1.22 -9.37
N THR A 133 -12.52 2.19 -9.60
CA THR A 133 -13.69 2.08 -10.50
C THR A 133 -13.36 2.41 -11.95
N ASN A 134 -12.38 3.30 -12.17
CA ASN A 134 -11.96 3.70 -13.52
C ASN A 134 -11.07 2.61 -14.12
N GLN A 135 -11.63 1.81 -15.05
CA GLN A 135 -10.91 0.71 -15.68
C GLN A 135 -11.00 0.81 -17.19
N VAL A 136 -9.93 0.35 -17.84
CA VAL A 136 -9.83 0.16 -19.29
C VAL A 136 -9.28 -1.22 -19.53
N THR A 137 -9.87 -1.98 -20.46
CA THR A 137 -9.34 -3.28 -20.86
C THR A 137 -8.28 -3.06 -21.93
N TYR A 138 -7.14 -3.70 -21.78
CA TYR A 138 -6.06 -3.66 -22.76
C TYR A 138 -6.49 -4.37 -24.04
N ASP A 139 -6.40 -3.67 -25.16
CA ASP A 139 -6.68 -4.22 -26.48
C ASP A 139 -5.36 -4.62 -27.15
N ALA A 140 -5.16 -5.92 -27.31
CA ALA A 140 -3.94 -6.47 -27.92
C ALA A 140 -3.81 -6.17 -29.43
N SER A 141 -4.89 -5.71 -30.09
CA SER A 141 -4.87 -5.31 -31.50
C SER A 141 -4.33 -3.90 -31.71
N LYS A 142 -4.27 -3.09 -30.63
CA LYS A 142 -3.80 -1.70 -30.64
C LYS A 142 -2.37 -1.61 -30.13
N ASP A 143 -1.68 -0.53 -30.52
CA ASP A 143 -0.36 -0.21 -29.95
C ASP A 143 -0.48 0.05 -28.45
N ALA A 144 0.58 -0.24 -27.70
CA ALA A 144 0.62 0.01 -26.26
C ALA A 144 0.39 1.50 -25.92
N ALA A 145 0.88 2.42 -26.77
CA ALA A 145 0.62 3.85 -26.63
C ALA A 145 -0.88 4.21 -26.76
N GLU A 146 -1.60 3.58 -27.70
CA GLU A 146 -3.03 3.82 -27.89
C GLU A 146 -3.86 3.34 -26.69
N ASN A 147 -3.48 2.22 -26.10
CA ASN A 147 -4.10 1.72 -24.87
C ASN A 147 -3.88 2.67 -23.68
N ILE A 148 -2.68 3.27 -23.56
CA ILE A 148 -2.40 4.27 -22.53
C ILE A 148 -3.20 5.55 -22.80
N ALA A 149 -3.32 5.99 -24.06
CA ALA A 149 -4.14 7.14 -24.42
C ALA A 149 -5.61 6.95 -24.00
N ALA A 150 -6.18 5.77 -24.26
CA ALA A 150 -7.53 5.42 -23.83
C ALA A 150 -7.68 5.41 -22.29
N ALA A 151 -6.63 5.03 -21.57
CA ALA A 151 -6.62 5.11 -20.11
C ALA A 151 -6.51 6.56 -19.62
N LEU A 152 -5.72 7.40 -20.27
CA LEU A 152 -5.61 8.83 -19.94
C LEU A 152 -6.92 9.58 -20.16
N GLU A 153 -7.71 9.22 -21.18
CA GLU A 153 -9.03 9.79 -21.43
C GLU A 153 -9.97 9.65 -20.22
N LYS A 154 -9.80 8.61 -19.39
CA LYS A 154 -10.61 8.42 -18.17
C LYS A 154 -10.39 9.49 -17.10
N PHE A 155 -9.33 10.25 -17.16
CA PHE A 155 -9.13 11.41 -16.27
C PHE A 155 -9.97 12.63 -16.68
N GLY A 156 -10.62 12.61 -17.84
CA GLY A 156 -11.45 13.72 -18.34
C GLY A 156 -10.66 15.00 -18.50
N GLU A 157 -11.14 16.09 -17.91
CA GLU A 157 -10.49 17.40 -17.96
C GLU A 157 -9.23 17.48 -17.07
N ASP A 158 -9.09 16.59 -16.08
CA ASP A 158 -7.93 16.55 -15.18
C ASP A 158 -6.76 15.77 -15.83
N MET A 159 -6.32 16.24 -16.99
CA MET A 159 -5.15 15.67 -17.70
C MET A 159 -3.81 16.26 -17.24
N ASP A 160 -3.84 17.37 -16.51
CA ASP A 160 -2.64 18.03 -16.07
C ASP A 160 -1.98 17.33 -14.87
N GLY A 161 -0.73 17.69 -14.61
CA GLY A 161 0.04 17.17 -13.49
C GLY A 161 0.80 15.88 -13.80
N GLN A 162 1.66 15.54 -12.88
CA GLN A 162 2.50 14.36 -12.96
C GLN A 162 1.67 13.09 -12.83
N LYS A 163 2.00 12.12 -13.66
CA LYS A 163 1.37 10.80 -13.68
C LYS A 163 2.45 9.73 -13.65
N VAL A 164 2.20 8.70 -12.89
CA VAL A 164 3.09 7.54 -12.80
C VAL A 164 2.36 6.31 -13.31
N LEU A 165 2.94 5.68 -14.31
CA LEU A 165 2.46 4.43 -14.88
C LEU A 165 3.22 3.26 -14.25
N LEU A 166 2.53 2.49 -13.44
CA LEU A 166 3.03 1.26 -12.82
C LEU A 166 2.79 0.10 -13.76
N VAL A 167 3.84 -0.60 -14.16
CA VAL A 167 3.75 -1.70 -15.13
C VAL A 167 4.50 -2.94 -14.66
N PRO A 168 4.03 -4.15 -15.01
CA PRO A 168 4.81 -5.37 -14.87
C PRO A 168 5.93 -5.43 -15.93
N PRO A 169 7.00 -6.22 -15.71
CA PRO A 169 8.09 -6.37 -16.68
C PRO A 169 7.63 -6.85 -18.06
N SER A 170 6.58 -7.66 -18.13
CA SER A 170 5.99 -8.14 -19.39
C SER A 170 5.41 -7.02 -20.25
N MET A 171 4.85 -5.98 -19.63
CA MET A 171 4.32 -4.83 -20.34
C MET A 171 5.41 -3.83 -20.71
N TYR A 172 6.45 -3.72 -19.89
CA TYR A 172 7.58 -2.84 -20.16
C TYR A 172 8.22 -3.11 -21.54
N THR A 173 8.42 -4.38 -21.91
CA THR A 173 8.99 -4.75 -23.21
C THR A 173 8.12 -4.29 -24.39
N LYS A 174 6.79 -4.25 -24.22
CA LYS A 174 5.87 -3.74 -25.23
C LYS A 174 5.93 -2.21 -25.33
N LEU A 175 6.12 -1.53 -24.20
CA LEU A 175 6.19 -0.07 -24.14
C LEU A 175 7.47 0.49 -24.77
N VAL A 176 8.60 -0.19 -24.63
CA VAL A 176 9.86 0.23 -25.27
C VAL A 176 9.76 0.25 -26.81
N GLY A 177 8.94 -0.61 -27.39
CA GLY A 177 8.67 -0.63 -28.83
C GLY A 177 7.51 0.29 -29.28
N ALA A 178 6.80 0.93 -28.36
CA ALA A 178 5.63 1.74 -28.66
C ALA A 178 5.99 3.13 -29.19
N LYS A 179 5.10 3.72 -30.00
CA LYS A 179 5.26 5.09 -30.47
C LYS A 179 5.21 6.09 -29.31
N GLY A 180 6.16 7.03 -29.29
CA GLY A 180 6.23 8.06 -28.24
C GLY A 180 6.95 7.64 -26.96
N TRP A 181 7.67 6.52 -26.98
CA TRP A 181 8.57 6.15 -25.92
C TRP A 181 9.77 7.12 -25.85
N ILE A 182 10.04 7.67 -24.66
CA ILE A 182 11.19 8.52 -24.37
C ILE A 182 12.04 7.81 -23.32
N PRO A 183 13.28 7.40 -23.66
CA PRO A 183 14.16 6.74 -22.70
C PRO A 183 14.61 7.70 -21.61
N ASN A 184 14.96 7.16 -20.47
CA ASN A 184 15.42 7.91 -19.30
C ASN A 184 16.61 8.82 -19.57
N THR A 185 17.49 8.45 -20.50
CA THR A 185 18.65 9.24 -20.91
C THR A 185 18.30 10.59 -21.55
N GLU A 186 17.08 10.75 -22.08
CA GLU A 186 16.61 11.95 -22.76
C GLU A 186 15.73 12.85 -21.87
N ILE A 187 15.21 12.33 -20.76
CA ILE A 187 14.26 13.05 -19.88
C ILE A 187 14.95 14.09 -18.98
N GLY A 188 16.26 13.95 -18.72
CA GLY A 188 17.03 14.90 -17.90
C GLY A 188 16.76 14.77 -16.38
N ALA A 189 17.16 15.81 -15.61
CA ALA A 189 17.22 15.77 -14.14
C ALA A 189 15.88 15.88 -13.39
N ASN A 190 14.74 16.03 -14.08
CA ASN A 190 13.44 16.29 -13.46
C ASN A 190 12.66 15.04 -13.08
N MET A 191 13.32 13.92 -12.83
CA MET A 191 12.63 12.73 -12.35
C MET A 191 12.30 12.83 -10.87
N LEU A 192 11.01 12.85 -10.55
CA LEU A 192 10.50 12.91 -9.18
C LEU A 192 10.62 11.57 -8.45
N ILE A 193 10.74 10.46 -9.16
CA ILE A 193 10.71 9.12 -8.58
C ILE A 193 11.96 8.34 -8.97
N LYS A 194 12.70 7.92 -7.97
CA LYS A 194 13.82 6.98 -8.16
C LYS A 194 13.28 5.66 -8.75
N GLY A 195 13.86 5.22 -9.87
CA GLY A 195 13.48 3.96 -10.53
C GLY A 195 12.55 4.10 -11.73
N THR A 196 12.27 5.33 -12.18
CA THR A 196 11.63 5.58 -13.48
C THR A 196 12.55 5.12 -14.60
N VAL A 197 12.02 4.32 -15.53
CA VAL A 197 12.80 3.71 -16.62
C VAL A 197 12.67 4.47 -17.92
N GLY A 198 11.62 5.27 -18.07
CA GLY A 198 11.33 6.07 -19.22
C GLY A 198 10.02 6.84 -19.06
N GLN A 199 9.61 7.53 -20.10
CA GLN A 199 8.37 8.29 -20.12
C GLN A 199 7.57 7.99 -21.40
N ILE A 200 6.26 7.93 -21.29
CA ILE A 200 5.33 7.81 -22.42
C ILE A 200 4.13 8.68 -22.17
N MET A 201 3.76 9.52 -23.15
CA MET A 201 2.60 10.43 -23.08
C MET A 201 2.53 11.25 -21.76
N GLY A 202 3.67 11.71 -21.26
CA GLY A 202 3.74 12.49 -20.02
C GLY A 202 3.56 11.67 -18.74
N CYS A 203 3.60 10.33 -18.84
CA CYS A 203 3.58 9.44 -17.68
C CYS A 203 4.98 8.88 -17.40
N ASP A 204 5.46 9.03 -16.18
CA ASP A 204 6.69 8.41 -15.70
C ASP A 204 6.47 6.91 -15.49
N ILE A 205 7.33 6.05 -16.05
CA ILE A 205 7.12 4.62 -15.99
C ILE A 205 7.95 4.01 -14.88
N VAL A 206 7.29 3.31 -13.99
CA VAL A 206 7.91 2.53 -12.91
C VAL A 206 7.58 1.06 -13.10
N VAL A 207 8.62 0.23 -13.23
CA VAL A 207 8.46 -1.21 -13.39
C VAL A 207 8.45 -1.88 -12.02
N SER A 208 7.40 -2.65 -11.75
CA SER A 208 7.28 -3.44 -10.53
C SER A 208 7.01 -4.91 -10.86
N ASN A 209 7.89 -5.79 -10.40
CA ASN A 209 7.70 -7.24 -10.55
C ASN A 209 6.52 -7.76 -9.70
N ARG A 210 6.05 -6.97 -8.72
CA ARG A 210 4.92 -7.34 -7.87
C ARG A 210 3.58 -7.36 -8.61
N LEU A 211 3.49 -6.63 -9.73
CA LEU A 211 2.31 -6.62 -10.60
C LEU A 211 2.24 -7.85 -11.54
N ALA A 212 3.34 -8.59 -11.69
CA ALA A 212 3.41 -9.73 -12.60
C ALA A 212 2.53 -10.93 -12.16
N ALA A 213 2.25 -11.06 -10.88
CA ALA A 213 1.43 -12.14 -10.33
C ALA A 213 0.27 -11.57 -9.52
N ALA A 214 -0.84 -12.30 -9.51
CA ALA A 214 -1.96 -11.99 -8.63
C ALA A 214 -1.50 -11.99 -7.16
N LYS A 215 -1.94 -11.00 -6.39
CA LYS A 215 -1.62 -10.83 -4.98
C LYS A 215 -2.90 -10.82 -4.17
N THR A 216 -2.92 -11.59 -3.10
CA THR A 216 -3.99 -11.55 -2.12
C THR A 216 -3.46 -10.92 -0.84
N ALA A 217 -4.08 -9.84 -0.43
CA ALA A 217 -3.83 -9.19 0.84
C ALA A 217 -5.08 -9.27 1.71
N TYR A 218 -4.89 -9.22 3.01
CA TYR A 218 -5.97 -9.28 3.98
C TYR A 218 -6.09 -7.94 4.70
N VAL A 219 -7.24 -7.30 4.54
CA VAL A 219 -7.53 -6.00 5.14
C VAL A 219 -8.56 -6.19 6.23
N LYS A 220 -8.36 -5.55 7.38
CA LYS A 220 -9.29 -5.66 8.50
C LYS A 220 -10.62 -5.01 8.16
N THR A 221 -11.71 -5.76 8.31
CA THR A 221 -13.06 -5.26 8.05
C THR A 221 -13.45 -4.15 9.02
N VAL A 222 -14.25 -3.22 8.53
CA VAL A 222 -14.95 -2.26 9.37
C VAL A 222 -16.05 -2.99 10.14
N ASP A 223 -16.44 -2.50 11.32
CA ASP A 223 -17.54 -3.05 12.10
C ASP A 223 -18.86 -2.75 11.37
N GLN A 224 -19.25 -3.64 10.47
CA GLN A 224 -20.46 -3.57 9.65
C GLN A 224 -21.15 -4.92 9.63
N ALA A 225 -22.42 -4.94 9.23
CA ALA A 225 -23.16 -6.18 9.08
C ALA A 225 -22.43 -7.15 8.15
N VAL A 226 -22.47 -8.43 8.51
CA VAL A 226 -21.88 -9.50 7.70
C VAL A 226 -22.63 -9.59 6.37
N ASP A 227 -21.87 -9.59 5.29
CA ASP A 227 -22.38 -9.82 3.95
C ASP A 227 -22.25 -11.31 3.61
N ALA A 228 -23.35 -11.98 3.38
CA ALA A 228 -23.41 -13.41 3.10
C ALA A 228 -22.66 -13.81 1.81
N GLU A 229 -22.44 -12.86 0.89
CA GLU A 229 -21.70 -13.11 -0.37
C GLU A 229 -20.18 -13.02 -0.20
N LYS A 230 -19.71 -12.51 0.95
CA LYS A 230 -18.27 -12.32 1.22
C LYS A 230 -17.69 -13.43 2.09
N THR A 231 -16.47 -13.81 1.80
CA THR A 231 -15.70 -14.72 2.65
C THR A 231 -14.85 -13.93 3.64
N TYR A 232 -15.04 -14.21 4.91
CA TYR A 232 -14.31 -13.59 6.00
C TYR A 232 -13.19 -14.52 6.49
N TYR A 233 -12.12 -13.92 7.02
CA TYR A 233 -10.94 -14.62 7.49
C TYR A 233 -10.56 -14.19 8.89
N THR A 234 -10.05 -15.12 9.68
CA THR A 234 -9.32 -14.85 10.92
C THR A 234 -7.84 -15.08 10.69
N MET A 235 -6.99 -14.30 11.38
CA MET A 235 -5.54 -14.48 11.31
C MET A 235 -5.04 -15.26 12.52
N ASN A 236 -4.45 -16.44 12.26
CA ASN A 236 -3.80 -17.24 13.29
C ASN A 236 -2.32 -17.40 12.93
N ALA A 237 -1.43 -16.89 13.79
CA ALA A 237 0.01 -16.87 13.58
C ALA A 237 0.44 -16.35 12.19
N GLY A 238 -0.27 -15.36 11.65
CA GLY A 238 -0.01 -14.78 10.32
C GLY A 238 -0.58 -15.57 9.14
N VAL A 239 -1.31 -16.67 9.41
CA VAL A 239 -1.99 -17.46 8.39
C VAL A 239 -3.47 -17.13 8.39
N ALA A 240 -4.03 -16.84 7.21
CA ALA A 240 -5.45 -16.59 7.05
C ALA A 240 -6.23 -17.90 7.09
N GLN A 241 -7.25 -17.96 7.93
CA GLN A 241 -8.18 -19.08 8.02
C GLN A 241 -9.59 -18.56 7.71
N ALA A 242 -10.25 -19.19 6.73
CA ALA A 242 -11.62 -18.84 6.39
C ALA A 242 -12.57 -19.14 7.57
N VAL A 243 -13.48 -18.21 7.82
CA VAL A 243 -14.51 -18.36 8.85
C VAL A 243 -15.66 -19.16 8.26
N SER A 244 -15.98 -20.30 8.85
CA SER A 244 -17.06 -21.18 8.39
C SER A 244 -18.45 -20.67 8.72
N ASP A 245 -18.59 -19.89 9.77
CA ASP A 245 -19.86 -19.29 10.22
C ASP A 245 -19.62 -17.82 10.61
N PRO A 246 -19.64 -16.89 9.64
CA PRO A 246 -19.49 -15.47 9.93
C PRO A 246 -20.73 -14.87 10.62
N GLU A 247 -21.90 -15.51 10.52
CA GLU A 247 -23.15 -15.01 11.12
C GLU A 247 -23.12 -15.08 12.65
N GLY A 248 -22.26 -15.92 13.23
CA GLY A 248 -21.98 -15.94 14.67
C GLY A 248 -21.41 -14.63 15.22
N ASN A 249 -20.91 -13.72 14.34
CA ASN A 249 -20.45 -12.38 14.68
C ASN A 249 -21.06 -11.36 13.70
N PRO A 250 -22.29 -10.92 13.89
CA PRO A 250 -23.07 -10.15 12.91
C PRO A 250 -22.46 -8.79 12.55
N GLU A 251 -21.51 -8.28 13.34
CA GLU A 251 -20.82 -7.02 13.06
C GLU A 251 -19.48 -7.22 12.33
N ALA A 252 -19.15 -8.43 11.91
CA ALA A 252 -17.85 -8.79 11.29
C ALA A 252 -16.62 -8.29 12.09
N LYS A 253 -16.79 -8.09 13.40
CA LYS A 253 -15.79 -7.49 14.26
C LYS A 253 -14.57 -8.39 14.42
N GLY A 254 -13.39 -7.85 14.04
CA GLY A 254 -12.13 -8.58 14.13
C GLY A 254 -11.82 -9.47 12.95
N TYR A 255 -12.71 -9.57 11.96
CA TYR A 255 -12.46 -10.32 10.73
C TYR A 255 -11.62 -9.54 9.72
N PHE A 256 -11.13 -10.26 8.73
CA PHE A 256 -10.40 -9.72 7.60
C PHE A 256 -11.10 -10.13 6.31
N GLU A 257 -11.10 -9.26 5.33
CA GLU A 257 -11.50 -9.56 3.96
C GLU A 257 -10.25 -9.77 3.09
N ALA A 258 -10.34 -10.73 2.19
CA ALA A 258 -9.31 -10.93 1.17
C ALA A 258 -9.51 -9.93 0.03
N VAL A 259 -8.49 -9.14 -0.23
CA VAL A 259 -8.42 -8.21 -1.36
C VAL A 259 -7.40 -8.75 -2.34
N THR A 260 -7.83 -9.00 -3.58
CA THR A 260 -6.98 -9.66 -4.58
C THR A 260 -6.76 -8.75 -5.78
N SER A 261 -5.50 -8.59 -6.20
CA SER A 261 -5.15 -8.00 -7.48
C SER A 261 -5.10 -9.07 -8.57
N ALA A 262 -5.48 -8.71 -9.80
CA ALA A 262 -5.23 -9.57 -10.94
C ALA A 262 -3.75 -9.52 -11.35
N ALA A 263 -3.29 -10.55 -12.05
CA ALA A 263 -1.95 -10.59 -12.61
C ALA A 263 -1.83 -9.65 -13.82
N ASN A 264 -0.67 -9.02 -13.94
CA ASN A 264 -0.29 -8.14 -15.05
C ASN A 264 -1.13 -6.86 -15.21
N ASP A 265 -2.01 -6.51 -14.27
CA ASP A 265 -2.71 -5.23 -14.30
C ASP A 265 -1.70 -4.06 -14.22
N CYS A 266 -1.98 -3.01 -14.99
CA CYS A 266 -1.21 -1.76 -14.94
C CYS A 266 -2.04 -0.66 -14.30
N PHE A 267 -1.39 0.30 -13.67
CA PHE A 267 -2.06 1.41 -13.01
C PHE A 267 -1.43 2.73 -13.40
N ILE A 268 -2.27 3.71 -13.74
CA ILE A 268 -1.84 5.11 -13.87
C ILE A 268 -2.29 5.81 -12.59
N VAL A 269 -1.34 6.35 -11.84
CA VAL A 269 -1.59 6.96 -10.53
C VAL A 269 -1.07 8.39 -10.52
N LYS A 270 -1.88 9.32 -10.05
CA LYS A 270 -1.47 10.70 -9.76
C LYS A 270 -1.06 10.83 -8.29
N PRO A 271 -0.14 11.74 -7.95
CA PRO A 271 0.21 12.02 -6.57
C PRO A 271 -1.02 12.40 -5.71
N GLY A 272 -1.05 11.92 -4.47
CA GLY A 272 -2.16 12.16 -3.56
C GLY A 272 -3.40 11.29 -3.80
N ALA A 273 -3.34 10.32 -4.71
CA ALA A 273 -4.40 9.33 -4.92
C ALA A 273 -4.45 8.27 -3.82
N LEU A 274 -3.29 7.94 -3.27
CA LEU A 274 -3.12 6.93 -2.24
C LEU A 274 -2.79 7.57 -0.90
N ALA A 275 -3.27 6.97 0.18
CA ALA A 275 -2.92 7.34 1.54
C ALA A 275 -2.55 6.11 2.36
N ILE A 276 -1.57 6.27 3.24
CA ILE A 276 -1.19 5.28 4.25
C ILE A 276 -1.45 5.92 5.61
N TYR A 277 -2.43 5.40 6.34
CA TYR A 277 -2.67 5.82 7.71
C TYR A 277 -1.77 5.04 8.65
N SER A 278 -0.83 5.71 9.33
CA SER A 278 0.03 5.12 10.35
C SER A 278 -0.49 5.48 11.73
N LYS A 279 -0.55 4.50 12.62
CA LYS A 279 -0.87 4.71 14.04
C LYS A 279 0.35 4.58 14.93
N ARG A 280 1.24 3.68 14.59
CA ARG A 280 2.51 3.47 15.25
C ARG A 280 3.55 3.13 14.21
N ASP A 281 4.65 3.81 14.28
CA ASP A 281 5.80 3.54 13.43
C ASP A 281 6.39 2.16 13.75
N THR A 282 7.35 1.75 12.96
CA THR A 282 7.96 0.44 13.11
C THR A 282 8.63 0.33 14.48
N MET A 283 8.24 -0.67 15.25
CA MET A 283 8.81 -0.95 16.57
C MET A 283 9.56 -2.28 16.51
N VAL A 284 10.78 -2.27 17.01
CA VAL A 284 11.61 -3.47 17.15
C VAL A 284 11.70 -3.83 18.62
N GLU A 285 11.47 -5.09 18.92
CA GLU A 285 11.54 -5.66 20.26
C GLU A 285 12.51 -6.84 20.24
N PHE A 286 13.42 -6.87 21.20
CA PHE A 286 14.32 -7.98 21.43
C PHE A 286 13.87 -8.73 22.67
N ASP A 287 13.83 -10.04 22.58
CA ASP A 287 13.49 -10.90 23.70
C ASP A 287 14.47 -12.08 23.74
N ARG A 288 14.72 -12.59 24.94
CA ARG A 288 15.60 -13.75 25.14
C ARG A 288 14.94 -14.77 26.02
N ASP A 289 14.89 -16.01 25.55
CA ASP A 289 14.52 -17.16 26.37
C ASP A 289 15.77 -17.85 26.90
N PRO A 290 16.14 -17.62 28.18
CA PRO A 290 17.34 -18.21 28.79
C PRO A 290 17.22 -19.74 28.93
N SER A 291 15.99 -20.26 29.02
CA SER A 291 15.77 -21.69 29.21
C SER A 291 16.08 -22.50 27.96
N ARG A 292 15.91 -21.90 26.79
CA ARG A 292 16.19 -22.49 25.47
C ARG A 292 17.43 -21.94 24.80
N GLN A 293 18.05 -20.90 25.38
CA GLN A 293 19.17 -20.16 24.81
C GLN A 293 18.86 -19.64 23.39
N ILE A 294 17.68 -19.01 23.24
CA ILE A 294 17.20 -18.46 21.98
C ILE A 294 17.02 -16.95 22.13
N GLU A 295 17.51 -16.21 21.15
CA GLU A 295 17.23 -14.79 20.99
C GLU A 295 16.19 -14.57 19.91
N TYR A 296 15.29 -13.60 20.15
CA TYR A 296 14.20 -13.22 19.25
C TYR A 296 14.32 -11.75 18.88
N VAL A 297 14.11 -11.45 17.61
CA VAL A 297 13.96 -10.08 17.10
C VAL A 297 12.58 -9.99 16.47
N PHE A 298 11.75 -9.07 16.95
CA PHE A 298 10.40 -8.86 16.45
C PHE A 298 10.27 -7.45 15.88
N GLY A 299 9.83 -7.33 14.63
CA GLY A 299 9.42 -6.05 14.06
C GLY A 299 7.91 -5.98 13.91
N SER A 300 7.31 -4.84 14.23
CA SER A 300 5.88 -4.64 14.06
C SER A 300 5.55 -3.20 13.65
N LYS A 301 4.51 -3.05 12.79
CA LYS A 301 3.97 -1.76 12.34
C LYS A 301 2.44 -1.79 12.36
N LEU A 302 1.82 -0.66 12.76
CA LEU A 302 0.37 -0.49 12.70
C LEU A 302 0.03 0.52 11.61
N PHE A 303 -0.66 0.07 10.57
CA PHE A 303 -1.01 0.91 9.43
C PHE A 303 -2.31 0.45 8.76
N ALA A 304 -2.83 1.28 7.88
CA ALA A 304 -3.89 0.92 6.94
C ALA A 304 -3.67 1.65 5.60
N PRO A 305 -3.56 0.93 4.48
CA PRO A 305 -3.54 1.53 3.15
C PRO A 305 -4.96 1.89 2.72
N TYR A 306 -5.10 3.00 2.02
CA TYR A 306 -6.39 3.48 1.57
C TYR A 306 -6.27 4.23 0.23
N VAL A 307 -7.23 4.01 -0.65
CA VAL A 307 -7.37 4.79 -1.88
C VAL A 307 -8.19 6.04 -1.57
N TYR A 308 -7.50 7.18 -1.45
CA TYR A 308 -8.10 8.44 -1.03
C TYR A 308 -8.98 9.05 -2.12
N ASP A 309 -8.54 8.99 -3.37
CA ASP A 309 -9.23 9.59 -4.50
C ASP A 309 -9.20 8.66 -5.72
N ASN A 310 -10.35 8.04 -6.00
CA ASN A 310 -10.51 7.14 -7.13
C ASN A 310 -10.45 7.84 -8.50
N SER A 311 -10.70 9.15 -8.56
CA SER A 311 -10.62 9.91 -9.82
C SER A 311 -9.17 10.05 -10.32
N LYS A 312 -8.21 9.93 -9.41
CA LYS A 312 -6.77 10.05 -9.67
C LYS A 312 -6.07 8.73 -10.01
N ILE A 313 -6.81 7.66 -10.13
CA ILE A 313 -6.27 6.35 -10.47
C ILE A 313 -7.07 5.75 -11.62
N VAL A 314 -6.36 5.21 -12.61
CA VAL A 314 -6.94 4.42 -13.68
C VAL A 314 -6.24 3.07 -13.75
N LYS A 315 -7.03 2.01 -13.80
CA LYS A 315 -6.58 0.63 -13.93
C LYS A 315 -6.67 0.21 -15.40
N ILE A 316 -5.60 -0.35 -15.92
CA ILE A 316 -5.58 -1.03 -17.22
C ILE A 316 -5.55 -2.53 -16.95
N LYS A 317 -6.67 -3.18 -17.23
CA LYS A 317 -6.86 -4.62 -17.05
C LYS A 317 -6.30 -5.36 -18.26
N MET A 318 -5.36 -6.28 -18.00
CA MET A 318 -4.72 -7.11 -19.03
C MET A 318 -5.55 -8.34 -19.40
#